data_b2c22b61293e441f8a0684b959ffeaad
#
_entry.id   b2c22b61293e441f8a0684b959ffeaad
#
_cell.length_a   1.000
_cell.length_b   1.000
_cell.length_c   1.000
_cell.angle_alpha   90.00
_cell.angle_beta   90.00
_cell.angle_gamma   90.00
#
_symmetry.space_group_name_H-M   'P 1'
#
loop_
_entity.id
_entity.type
_entity.pdbx_description
1 polymer ?
#
loop_
_entity_poly.entity_id
_entity_poly.type
_entity_poly.pdbx_seq_one_letter_code
_entity_poly.pdbx_strand_id
1 'polypeptide(L)'
;MGKIICTGLGPGNPDLMSVRSDRLIRTAAHVAYFRKAGRQGQARRIVDGMLAPGVTEYAMEYPVTTELPFDSPAYIDVLARFYDHWADRLAQVSQTADVVVLCEGDPFFYGSFMHLYTRLQGRAAIDVVPGITGMTGCWHATGLPITWGDDVMTVLMGHAARSRS
;
A
#
# COMPACT_ATOMS: atom_id res chain seq x y z
N MET A 1 23.95 2.79 1.67
CA MET A 1 22.78 3.23 0.89
C MET A 1 21.66 2.25 1.16
N GLY A 2 20.55 2.71 1.65
CA GLY A 2 19.40 1.87 1.98
C GLY A 2 18.48 1.67 0.79
N LYS A 3 17.37 0.95 1.03
CA LYS A 3 16.33 0.61 0.05
C LYS A 3 14.96 1.11 0.52
N ILE A 4 14.07 1.30 -0.43
CA ILE A 4 12.65 1.44 -0.16
C ILE A 4 12.02 0.06 -0.39
N ILE A 5 11.48 -0.55 0.67
CA ILE A 5 10.92 -1.90 0.62
C ILE A 5 9.42 -1.80 0.87
N CYS A 6 8.63 -1.93 -0.17
CA CYS A 6 7.19 -1.99 -0.01
C CYS A 6 6.74 -3.41 0.30
N THR A 7 6.00 -3.59 1.38
CA THR A 7 5.56 -4.91 1.82
C THR A 7 4.04 -5.01 1.87
N GLY A 8 3.52 -6.05 1.21
CA GLY A 8 2.11 -6.43 1.27
C GLY A 8 1.79 -7.12 2.59
N LEU A 9 0.78 -6.61 3.29
CA LEU A 9 0.40 -7.08 4.62
C LEU A 9 -0.75 -8.09 4.60
N GLY A 10 -1.25 -8.40 3.42
CA GLY A 10 -2.41 -9.27 3.30
C GLY A 10 -3.73 -8.56 3.58
N PRO A 11 -4.85 -9.33 3.70
CA PRO A 11 -6.21 -8.81 3.69
C PRO A 11 -6.69 -8.20 5.02
N GLY A 12 -5.88 -8.23 6.07
CA GLY A 12 -6.23 -7.61 7.35
C GLY A 12 -5.85 -8.42 8.59
N ASN A 13 -5.94 -9.74 8.55
CA ASN A 13 -5.45 -10.60 9.62
C ASN A 13 -3.91 -10.68 9.56
N PRO A 14 -3.15 -10.30 10.61
CA PRO A 14 -1.70 -10.39 10.64
C PRO A 14 -1.14 -11.79 10.33
N ASP A 15 -1.85 -12.84 10.67
CA ASP A 15 -1.44 -14.23 10.40
C ASP A 15 -1.39 -14.57 8.90
N LEU A 16 -2.00 -13.72 8.05
CA LEU A 16 -2.03 -13.90 6.60
C LEU A 16 -0.95 -13.10 5.87
N MET A 17 -0.02 -12.48 6.58
CA MET A 17 1.13 -11.86 5.92
C MET A 17 2.25 -12.89 5.67
N SER A 18 3.11 -12.59 4.72
CA SER A 18 4.26 -13.44 4.44
C SER A 18 5.27 -13.40 5.60
N VAL A 19 6.01 -14.47 5.78
CA VAL A 19 7.14 -14.51 6.75
C VAL A 19 8.14 -13.39 6.49
N ARG A 20 8.36 -13.01 5.22
CA ARG A 20 9.25 -11.90 4.87
C ARG A 20 8.68 -10.57 5.35
N SER A 21 7.39 -10.33 5.17
CA SER A 21 6.71 -9.12 5.65
C SER A 21 6.79 -9.00 7.17
N ASP A 22 6.49 -10.06 7.90
CA ASP A 22 6.57 -10.09 9.36
C ASP A 22 7.99 -9.74 9.85
N ARG A 23 9.02 -10.34 9.26
CA ARG A 23 10.41 -10.07 9.60
C ARG A 23 10.79 -8.61 9.34
N LEU A 24 10.42 -8.07 8.18
CA LEU A 24 10.70 -6.67 7.83
C LEU A 24 10.07 -5.69 8.82
N ILE A 25 8.81 -5.91 9.18
CA ILE A 25 8.07 -5.04 10.10
C ILE A 25 8.70 -5.01 11.48
N ARG A 26 9.09 -6.18 12.00
CA ARG A 26 9.66 -6.29 13.35
C ARG A 26 11.04 -5.67 13.48
N THR A 27 11.77 -5.52 12.38
CA THR A 27 13.15 -5.02 12.37
C THR A 27 13.30 -3.64 11.74
N ALA A 28 12.21 -3.06 11.22
CA ALA A 28 12.26 -1.77 10.55
C ALA A 28 12.62 -0.63 11.52
N ALA A 29 13.61 0.19 11.13
CA ALA A 29 13.92 1.45 11.80
C ALA A 29 13.06 2.61 11.28
N HIS A 30 12.63 2.54 10.02
CA HIS A 30 11.79 3.52 9.36
C HIS A 30 10.61 2.83 8.67
N VAL A 31 9.39 3.30 8.96
CA VAL A 31 8.14 2.76 8.41
C VAL A 31 7.30 3.89 7.83
N ALA A 32 6.80 3.71 6.61
CA ALA A 32 5.89 4.65 5.97
C ALA A 32 4.55 3.97 5.64
N TYR A 33 3.46 4.71 5.74
CA TYR A 33 2.13 4.19 5.44
C TYR A 33 1.16 5.31 5.05
N PHE A 34 0.16 4.97 4.24
CA PHE A 34 -0.89 5.90 3.85
C PHE A 34 -1.99 5.97 4.91
N ARG A 35 -2.54 7.16 5.10
CA ARG A 35 -3.71 7.37 5.95
C ARG A 35 -4.59 8.52 5.46
N LYS A 36 -5.85 8.53 5.90
CA LYS A 36 -6.72 9.70 5.82
C LYS A 36 -6.51 10.57 7.05
N ALA A 37 -6.78 11.87 6.93
CA ALA A 37 -6.71 12.80 8.05
C ALA A 37 -7.53 12.29 9.26
N GLY A 38 -6.94 12.37 10.44
CA GLY A 38 -7.57 11.93 11.69
C GLY A 38 -7.76 10.41 11.84
N ARG A 39 -7.17 9.58 10.94
CA ARG A 39 -7.25 8.12 11.03
C ARG A 39 -5.85 7.51 11.06
N GLN A 40 -5.72 6.36 11.71
CA GLN A 40 -4.43 5.64 11.81
C GLN A 40 -3.97 5.06 10.45
N GLY A 41 -4.90 4.75 9.57
CA GLY A 41 -4.62 4.03 8.33
C GLY A 41 -4.72 2.51 8.50
N GLN A 42 -5.25 1.83 7.49
CA GLN A 42 -5.53 0.40 7.58
C GLN A 42 -4.23 -0.43 7.65
N ALA A 43 -3.25 -0.12 6.81
CA ALA A 43 -1.96 -0.81 6.82
C ALA A 43 -1.27 -0.69 8.19
N ARG A 44 -1.29 0.51 8.80
CA ARG A 44 -0.71 0.74 10.13
C ARG A 44 -1.42 -0.05 11.23
N ARG A 45 -2.74 -0.19 11.13
CA ARG A 45 -3.55 -0.98 12.09
C ARG A 45 -3.22 -2.47 12.04
N ILE A 46 -2.96 -3.03 10.87
CA ILE A 46 -2.60 -4.44 10.72
C ILE A 46 -1.34 -4.79 11.52
N VAL A 47 -0.38 -3.87 11.59
CA VAL A 47 0.90 -4.08 12.27
C VAL A 47 0.95 -3.48 13.67
N ASP A 48 -0.19 -3.15 14.26
CA ASP A 48 -0.24 -2.60 15.60
C ASP A 48 0.34 -3.59 16.63
N GLY A 49 1.23 -3.09 17.49
CA GLY A 49 1.97 -3.93 18.43
C GLY A 49 3.12 -4.76 17.82
N MET A 50 3.38 -4.68 16.51
CA MET A 50 4.45 -5.46 15.84
C MET A 50 5.71 -4.65 15.57
N LEU A 51 5.61 -3.32 15.54
CA LEU A 51 6.75 -2.45 15.25
C LEU A 51 7.75 -2.43 16.40
N ALA A 52 9.05 -2.32 16.05
CA ALA A 52 10.10 -2.20 17.03
C ALA A 52 9.97 -0.92 17.87
N PRO A 53 10.38 -0.92 19.16
CA PRO A 53 10.49 0.30 19.94
C PRO A 53 11.42 1.31 19.26
N GLY A 54 11.03 2.59 19.20
CA GLY A 54 11.86 3.64 18.62
C GLY A 54 11.81 3.74 17.09
N VAL A 55 10.95 2.97 16.42
CA VAL A 55 10.73 3.10 14.97
C VAL A 55 10.31 4.52 14.60
N THR A 56 10.88 5.06 13.51
CA THR A 56 10.44 6.33 12.96
C THR A 56 9.29 6.10 11.97
N GLU A 57 8.15 6.69 12.24
CA GLU A 57 6.96 6.53 11.41
C GLU A 57 6.74 7.74 10.50
N TYR A 58 6.47 7.50 9.22
CA TYR A 58 6.11 8.49 8.21
C TYR A 58 4.65 8.26 7.78
N ALA A 59 3.76 9.00 8.40
CA ALA A 59 2.34 8.95 8.07
C ALA A 59 2.07 9.80 6.82
N MET A 60 1.86 9.14 5.69
CA MET A 60 1.54 9.78 4.41
C MET A 60 0.05 10.10 4.37
N GLU A 61 -0.30 11.30 4.86
CA GLU A 61 -1.68 11.73 4.98
C GLU A 61 -2.19 12.33 3.68
N TYR A 62 -3.24 11.74 3.12
CA TYR A 62 -3.87 12.25 1.91
C TYR A 62 -4.41 13.68 2.13
N PRO A 63 -4.09 14.62 1.23
CA PRO A 63 -4.51 16.03 1.36
C PRO A 63 -6.00 16.21 1.10
N VAL A 64 -6.60 15.33 0.28
CA VAL A 64 -8.04 15.30 -0.04
C VAL A 64 -8.50 13.86 -0.17
N THR A 65 -9.74 13.58 0.19
CA THR A 65 -10.33 12.24 0.05
C THR A 65 -11.70 12.22 -0.60
N THR A 66 -12.60 13.12 -0.18
CA THR A 66 -14.01 13.14 -0.65
C THR A 66 -14.50 14.54 -0.98
N GLU A 67 -13.68 15.56 -0.75
CA GLU A 67 -14.06 16.97 -0.93
C GLU A 67 -14.11 17.40 -2.39
N LEU A 68 -13.37 16.71 -3.26
CA LEU A 68 -13.34 16.95 -4.70
C LEU A 68 -13.77 15.70 -5.47
N PRO A 69 -14.42 15.83 -6.63
CA PRO A 69 -14.68 14.71 -7.52
C PRO A 69 -13.35 14.03 -7.91
N PHE A 70 -13.30 12.70 -7.85
CA PHE A 70 -12.07 11.91 -8.05
C PHE A 70 -11.46 12.03 -9.45
N ASP A 71 -12.26 12.45 -10.44
CA ASP A 71 -11.88 12.65 -11.84
C ASP A 71 -11.64 14.12 -12.19
N SER A 72 -11.79 15.03 -11.20
CA SER A 72 -11.54 16.46 -11.44
C SER A 72 -10.04 16.75 -11.63
N PRO A 73 -9.66 17.68 -12.54
CA PRO A 73 -8.26 18.08 -12.71
C PRO A 73 -7.61 18.56 -11.40
N ALA A 74 -8.38 19.25 -10.55
CA ALA A 74 -7.90 19.72 -9.25
C ALA A 74 -7.54 18.57 -8.30
N TYR A 75 -8.36 17.51 -8.27
CA TYR A 75 -8.11 16.33 -7.47
C TYR A 75 -6.84 15.61 -7.95
N ILE A 76 -6.71 15.41 -9.27
CA ILE A 76 -5.55 14.75 -9.89
C ILE A 76 -4.27 15.51 -9.58
N ASP A 77 -4.28 16.85 -9.71
CA ASP A 77 -3.11 17.69 -9.44
C ASP A 77 -2.68 17.67 -7.98
N VAL A 78 -3.63 17.75 -7.04
CA VAL A 78 -3.35 17.68 -5.61
C VAL A 78 -2.74 16.34 -5.23
N LEU A 79 -3.27 15.23 -5.77
CA LEU A 79 -2.69 13.90 -5.54
C LEU A 79 -1.32 13.73 -6.18
N ALA A 80 -1.11 14.27 -7.38
CA ALA A 80 0.20 14.21 -8.03
C ALA A 80 1.28 14.86 -7.15
N ARG A 81 1.04 16.07 -6.64
CA ARG A 81 1.95 16.77 -5.73
C ARG A 81 2.17 16.00 -4.43
N PHE A 82 1.14 15.38 -3.89
CA PHE A 82 1.27 14.54 -2.71
C PHE A 82 2.23 13.36 -2.95
N TYR A 83 2.07 12.65 -4.06
CA TYR A 83 2.96 11.54 -4.39
C TYR A 83 4.37 12.00 -4.76
N ASP A 84 4.54 13.14 -5.42
CA ASP A 84 5.85 13.73 -5.71
C ASP A 84 6.58 14.05 -4.42
N HIS A 85 5.93 14.74 -3.48
CA HIS A 85 6.49 15.08 -2.17
C HIS A 85 6.95 13.84 -1.41
N TRP A 86 6.12 12.79 -1.34
CA TRP A 86 6.48 11.57 -0.60
C TRP A 86 7.53 10.74 -1.31
N ALA A 87 7.55 10.71 -2.63
CA ALA A 87 8.64 10.09 -3.39
C ALA A 87 9.98 10.76 -3.08
N ASP A 88 10.03 12.10 -3.07
CA ASP A 88 11.23 12.85 -2.71
C ASP A 88 11.67 12.55 -1.28
N ARG A 89 10.74 12.58 -0.33
CA ARG A 89 11.03 12.32 1.07
C ARG A 89 11.57 10.90 1.32
N LEU A 90 10.92 9.89 0.76
CA LEU A 90 11.36 8.50 0.91
C LEU A 90 12.69 8.25 0.21
N ALA A 91 12.92 8.82 -0.97
CA ALA A 91 14.22 8.76 -1.65
C ALA A 91 15.34 9.37 -0.79
N GLN A 92 15.07 10.49 -0.12
CA GLN A 92 16.03 11.13 0.79
C GLN A 92 16.36 10.23 1.99
N VAL A 93 15.37 9.65 2.67
CA VAL A 93 15.59 8.76 3.82
C VAL A 93 16.34 7.50 3.38
N SER A 94 16.03 6.96 2.21
CA SER A 94 16.69 5.75 1.70
C SER A 94 18.17 5.94 1.34
N GLN A 95 18.70 7.16 1.32
CA GLN A 95 20.13 7.39 1.15
C GLN A 95 20.94 6.86 2.33
N THR A 96 20.35 6.81 3.52
CA THR A 96 21.06 6.44 4.75
C THR A 96 20.54 5.18 5.43
N ALA A 97 19.27 4.81 5.21
CA ALA A 97 18.63 3.68 5.88
C ALA A 97 17.54 3.04 5.01
N ASP A 98 17.20 1.78 5.30
CA ASP A 98 16.03 1.13 4.70
C ASP A 98 14.75 1.77 5.21
N VAL A 99 13.77 1.92 4.30
CA VAL A 99 12.41 2.37 4.63
C VAL A 99 11.43 1.29 4.23
N VAL A 100 10.65 0.79 5.18
CA VAL A 100 9.58 -0.19 4.92
C VAL A 100 8.27 0.55 4.69
N VAL A 101 7.72 0.45 3.48
CA VAL A 101 6.41 1.01 3.14
C VAL A 101 5.35 -0.07 3.33
N LEU A 102 4.39 0.20 4.19
CA LEU A 102 3.30 -0.72 4.52
C LEU A 102 2.16 -0.57 3.52
N CYS A 103 1.72 -1.69 2.93
CA CYS A 103 0.55 -1.74 2.07
C CYS A 103 -0.41 -2.84 2.53
N GLU A 104 -1.68 -2.52 2.73
CA GLU A 104 -2.71 -3.54 2.87
C GLU A 104 -2.85 -4.33 1.56
N GLY A 105 -3.19 -5.60 1.64
CA GLY A 105 -3.28 -6.47 0.47
C GLY A 105 -1.93 -6.66 -0.21
N ASP A 106 -1.89 -6.39 -1.51
CA ASP A 106 -0.72 -6.47 -2.39
C ASP A 106 -0.36 -5.08 -2.93
N PRO A 107 0.95 -4.67 -2.91
CA PRO A 107 1.38 -3.34 -3.37
C PRO A 107 1.06 -3.03 -4.83
N PHE A 108 0.95 -4.04 -5.69
CA PHE A 108 0.72 -3.89 -7.13
C PHE A 108 -0.71 -4.21 -7.56
N PHE A 109 -1.62 -4.40 -6.60
CA PHE A 109 -3.02 -4.64 -6.89
C PHE A 109 -3.88 -3.51 -6.31
N TYR A 110 -4.15 -2.49 -7.12
CA TYR A 110 -4.87 -1.25 -6.73
C TYR A 110 -4.24 -0.51 -5.54
N GLY A 111 -2.98 -0.74 -5.27
CA GLY A 111 -2.25 -0.14 -4.16
C GLY A 111 -1.76 1.28 -4.47
N SER A 112 -1.90 2.19 -3.51
CA SER A 112 -1.38 3.57 -3.63
C SER A 112 0.15 3.63 -3.83
N PHE A 113 0.86 2.60 -3.40
CA PHE A 113 2.30 2.51 -3.60
C PHE A 113 2.70 2.52 -5.09
N MET A 114 1.85 2.07 -5.99
CA MET A 114 2.13 2.09 -7.43
C MET A 114 2.47 3.50 -7.93
N HIS A 115 1.85 4.53 -7.36
CA HIS A 115 2.15 5.93 -7.69
C HIS A 115 3.53 6.38 -7.18
N LEU A 116 3.98 5.87 -6.04
CA LEU A 116 5.34 6.08 -5.54
C LEU A 116 6.35 5.27 -6.34
N TYR A 117 6.03 4.02 -6.65
CA TYR A 117 6.88 3.11 -7.40
C TYR A 117 7.33 3.72 -8.73
N THR A 118 6.39 4.23 -9.53
CA THR A 118 6.69 4.86 -10.82
C THR A 118 7.59 6.10 -10.69
N ARG A 119 7.45 6.87 -9.60
CA ARG A 119 8.24 8.08 -9.34
C ARG A 119 9.64 7.79 -8.79
N LEU A 120 9.81 6.65 -8.14
CA LEU A 120 11.04 6.25 -7.48
C LEU A 120 11.97 5.42 -8.39
N GLN A 121 11.46 4.91 -9.51
CA GLN A 121 12.27 4.16 -10.49
C GLN A 121 13.47 4.99 -10.94
N GLY A 122 14.67 4.41 -10.89
CA GLY A 122 15.92 5.07 -11.26
C GLY A 122 16.45 6.09 -10.21
N ARG A 123 15.71 6.33 -9.12
CA ARG A 123 16.07 7.30 -8.06
C ARG A 123 16.48 6.63 -6.74
N ALA A 124 15.94 5.45 -6.46
CA ALA A 124 16.24 4.68 -5.27
C ALA A 124 16.24 3.18 -5.60
N ALA A 125 16.92 2.39 -4.79
CA ALA A 125 16.78 0.95 -4.82
C ALA A 125 15.41 0.58 -4.21
N ILE A 126 14.59 -0.13 -4.98
CA ILE A 126 13.23 -0.53 -4.57
C ILE A 126 13.15 -2.04 -4.54
N ASP A 127 12.52 -2.56 -3.50
CA ASP A 127 12.14 -3.97 -3.38
C ASP A 127 10.63 -4.05 -3.07
N VAL A 128 9.93 -5.04 -3.61
CA VAL A 128 8.49 -5.18 -3.40
C VAL A 128 8.20 -6.62 -2.96
N VAL A 129 7.55 -6.73 -1.82
CA VAL A 129 7.14 -8.01 -1.26
C VAL A 129 5.64 -8.18 -1.51
N PRO A 130 5.21 -9.22 -2.25
CA PRO A 130 3.82 -9.45 -2.54
C PRO A 130 3.02 -9.78 -1.29
N GLY A 131 1.71 -9.58 -1.35
CA GLY A 131 0.77 -9.94 -0.29
C GLY A 131 -0.51 -10.56 -0.84
N ILE A 132 -1.28 -11.20 0.02
CA ILE A 132 -2.62 -11.69 -0.31
C ILE A 132 -3.53 -10.48 -0.50
N THR A 133 -4.19 -10.37 -1.65
CA THR A 133 -5.07 -9.25 -1.96
C THR A 133 -6.31 -9.24 -1.06
N GLY A 134 -6.90 -8.08 -0.83
CA GLY A 134 -8.19 -7.97 -0.12
C GLY A 134 -9.30 -8.75 -0.80
N MET A 135 -9.28 -8.82 -2.13
CA MET A 135 -10.20 -9.63 -2.94
C MET A 135 -10.08 -11.12 -2.58
N THR A 136 -8.86 -11.66 -2.51
CA THR A 136 -8.63 -13.05 -2.08
C THR A 136 -9.14 -13.28 -0.66
N GLY A 137 -8.90 -12.35 0.25
CA GLY A 137 -9.43 -12.41 1.62
C GLY A 137 -10.96 -12.47 1.68
N CYS A 138 -11.65 -11.67 0.85
CA CYS A 138 -13.10 -11.70 0.73
C CYS A 138 -13.61 -13.05 0.21
N TRP A 139 -12.96 -13.63 -0.80
CA TRP A 139 -13.34 -14.96 -1.31
C TRP A 139 -13.27 -16.03 -0.24
N HIS A 140 -12.16 -16.09 0.48
CA HIS A 140 -12.00 -17.07 1.55
C HIS A 140 -13.01 -16.89 2.68
N ALA A 141 -13.43 -15.65 2.97
CA ALA A 141 -14.45 -15.38 3.97
C ALA A 141 -15.84 -15.97 3.60
N THR A 142 -16.10 -16.21 2.31
CA THR A 142 -17.36 -16.87 1.87
C THR A 142 -17.35 -18.38 2.10
N GLY A 143 -16.18 -19.00 2.30
CA GLY A 143 -16.02 -20.45 2.38
C GLY A 143 -16.25 -21.21 1.07
N LEU A 144 -16.34 -20.49 -0.05
CA LEU A 144 -16.60 -21.08 -1.37
C LEU A 144 -15.38 -20.92 -2.28
N PRO A 145 -15.02 -21.97 -3.06
CA PRO A 145 -14.07 -21.82 -4.16
C PRO A 145 -14.58 -20.80 -5.18
N ILE A 146 -13.65 -20.01 -5.73
CA ILE A 146 -14.03 -18.90 -6.63
C ILE A 146 -13.95 -19.30 -8.11
N THR A 147 -12.94 -20.12 -8.46
CA THR A 147 -12.73 -20.53 -9.87
C THR A 147 -12.47 -22.02 -9.94
N TRP A 148 -12.97 -22.67 -10.98
CA TRP A 148 -12.80 -24.08 -11.26
C TRP A 148 -12.26 -24.27 -12.68
N GLY A 149 -11.32 -25.20 -12.86
CA GLY A 149 -10.92 -25.70 -14.19
C GLY A 149 -10.86 -24.62 -15.29
N ASP A 150 -11.86 -24.62 -16.16
CA ASP A 150 -11.91 -23.75 -17.34
C ASP A 150 -12.65 -22.41 -17.10
N ASP A 151 -12.96 -22.07 -15.86
CA ASP A 151 -13.61 -20.79 -15.54
C ASP A 151 -12.73 -19.60 -15.93
N VAL A 152 -13.37 -18.55 -16.43
CA VAL A 152 -12.73 -17.27 -16.73
C VAL A 152 -13.05 -16.26 -15.63
N MET A 153 -12.03 -15.73 -14.98
CA MET A 153 -12.18 -14.67 -13.99
C MET A 153 -11.79 -13.32 -14.60
N THR A 154 -12.66 -12.33 -14.44
CA THR A 154 -12.40 -10.94 -14.86
C THR A 154 -12.46 -10.02 -13.65
N VAL A 155 -11.42 -9.20 -13.45
CA VAL A 155 -11.38 -8.19 -12.39
C VAL A 155 -11.74 -6.84 -12.98
N LEU A 156 -12.80 -6.23 -12.45
CA LEU A 156 -13.27 -4.91 -12.88
C LEU A 156 -13.26 -3.94 -11.70
N MET A 157 -12.87 -2.70 -11.95
CA MET A 157 -13.08 -1.62 -10.98
C MET A 157 -14.57 -1.29 -10.88
N GLY A 158 -15.06 -1.02 -9.66
CA GLY A 158 -16.46 -0.72 -9.39
C GLY A 158 -17.02 0.47 -10.20
N HIS A 159 -16.18 1.39 -10.65
CA HIS A 159 -16.58 2.51 -11.51
C HIS A 159 -16.87 2.08 -12.95
N ALA A 160 -16.17 1.07 -13.47
CA ALA A 160 -16.41 0.56 -14.83
C ALA A 160 -17.77 -0.15 -14.97
N ALA A 161 -18.31 -0.71 -13.88
CA ALA A 161 -19.61 -1.37 -13.88
C ALA A 161 -20.78 -0.38 -14.00
N ARG A 162 -20.61 0.88 -13.59
CA ARG A 162 -21.66 1.91 -13.66
C ARG A 162 -21.82 2.58 -15.04
N SER A 163 -20.82 2.45 -15.91
CA SER A 163 -20.84 3.07 -17.24
C SER A 163 -21.39 2.16 -18.35
N ARG A 164 -21.80 0.93 -18.03
CA ARG A 164 -22.27 -0.08 -18.99
C ARG A 164 -23.72 -0.54 -18.77
N SER A 165 -24.46 0.14 -17.87
CA SER A 165 -25.91 -0.09 -17.66
C SER A 165 -26.76 0.94 -18.39
#